data_43f4108d71bfe6c72b877162e630a791
#
_entry.id   43f4108d71bfe6c72b877162e630a791
#
_cell.length_a   1.000
_cell.length_b   1.000
_cell.length_c   1.000
_cell.angle_alpha   90.00
_cell.angle_beta   90.00
_cell.angle_gamma   90.00
#
_symmetry.space_group_name_H-M   'P 1'
#
loop_
_entity.id
_entity.type
_entity.pdbx_description
1 polymer ?
#
loop_
_entity_poly.entity_id
_entity_poly.type
_entity_poly.pdbx_seq_one_letter_code
_entity_poly.pdbx_strand_id
1 'polypeptide(L)'
;MRRLMSSLLVTGGAGFIGTNFVRYWVKKNPDDSIIVLDALTYAGNKNNLASFLDQPNFKFVEGSICDKNLVDGLFNEHKINRVVHFAAESHVDRSIVGPDEFINTNIIGTYQLLKSAKTAWIERGISDHLFHHISTDEVFGS
;
A
#
# COMPACT_ATOMS: atom_id res chain seq x y z
N MET A 1 -10.01 -20.99 -16.90
CA MET A 1 -10.70 -20.40 -15.73
C MET A 1 -10.43 -18.90 -15.74
N ARG A 2 -11.45 -18.05 -15.85
CA ARG A 2 -11.25 -16.59 -15.85
C ARG A 2 -10.83 -16.16 -14.43
N ARG A 3 -9.66 -15.55 -14.29
CA ARG A 3 -9.22 -14.98 -13.01
C ARG A 3 -10.26 -13.95 -12.56
N LEU A 4 -10.67 -13.98 -11.30
CA LEU A 4 -11.51 -12.94 -10.74
C LEU A 4 -10.72 -11.62 -10.69
N MET A 5 -11.36 -10.52 -11.07
CA MET A 5 -10.78 -9.18 -10.97
C MET A 5 -10.43 -8.89 -9.51
N SER A 6 -9.25 -8.38 -9.26
CA SER A 6 -8.80 -7.99 -7.93
C SER A 6 -8.89 -6.49 -7.76
N SER A 7 -9.15 -6.06 -6.52
CA SER A 7 -8.99 -4.67 -6.10
C SER A 7 -7.76 -4.60 -5.19
N LEU A 8 -6.71 -3.98 -5.69
CA LEU A 8 -5.39 -3.95 -5.09
C LEU A 8 -5.09 -2.60 -4.45
N LEU A 9 -4.77 -2.59 -3.17
CA LEU A 9 -4.16 -1.45 -2.49
C LEU A 9 -2.65 -1.59 -2.51
N VAL A 10 -1.95 -0.60 -3.05
CA VAL A 10 -0.48 -0.48 -3.00
C VAL A 10 -0.14 0.72 -2.11
N THR A 11 0.44 0.48 -0.96
CA THR A 11 0.92 1.57 -0.10
C THR A 11 2.38 1.88 -0.40
N GLY A 12 2.78 3.15 -0.38
CA GLY A 12 4.13 3.55 -0.79
C GLY A 12 4.39 3.39 -2.30
N GLY A 13 3.31 3.40 -3.10
CA GLY A 13 3.38 3.15 -4.53
C GLY A 13 3.98 4.28 -5.37
N ALA A 14 4.20 5.47 -4.80
CA ALA A 14 4.89 6.59 -5.45
C ALA A 14 6.41 6.59 -5.20
N GLY A 15 6.92 5.72 -4.33
CA GLY A 15 8.34 5.48 -4.10
C GLY A 15 8.98 4.67 -5.23
N PHE A 16 10.30 4.50 -5.17
CA PHE A 16 11.07 3.83 -6.25
C PHE A 16 10.60 2.38 -6.48
N ILE A 17 10.58 1.56 -5.44
CA ILE A 17 10.20 0.14 -5.55
C ILE A 17 8.70 0.02 -5.86
N GLY A 18 7.85 0.75 -5.12
CA GLY A 18 6.40 0.71 -5.28
C GLY A 18 5.95 1.11 -6.68
N THR A 19 6.52 2.14 -7.26
CA THR A 19 6.22 2.56 -8.65
C THR A 19 6.56 1.49 -9.68
N ASN A 20 7.71 0.82 -9.53
CA ASN A 20 8.09 -0.26 -10.45
C ASN A 20 7.15 -1.47 -10.31
N PHE A 21 6.71 -1.77 -9.09
CA PHE A 21 5.68 -2.79 -8.87
C PHE A 21 4.35 -2.40 -9.51
N VAL A 22 3.89 -1.16 -9.35
CA VAL A 22 2.65 -0.66 -9.98
C VAL A 22 2.71 -0.81 -11.51
N ARG A 23 3.81 -0.41 -12.14
CA ARG A 23 4.02 -0.55 -13.60
C ARG A 23 3.94 -2.01 -14.04
N TYR A 24 4.59 -2.89 -13.29
CA TYR A 24 4.54 -4.34 -13.55
C TYR A 24 3.10 -4.88 -13.44
N TRP A 25 2.40 -4.51 -12.35
CA TRP A 25 1.07 -5.04 -12.08
C TRP A 25 0.03 -4.59 -13.09
N VAL A 26 -0.01 -3.29 -13.43
CA VAL A 26 -0.91 -2.74 -14.48
C VAL A 26 -0.73 -3.48 -15.80
N LYS A 27 0.53 -3.72 -16.20
CA LYS A 27 0.83 -4.44 -17.45
C LYS A 27 0.37 -5.89 -17.44
N LYS A 28 0.51 -6.57 -16.30
CA LYS A 28 0.18 -8.01 -16.16
C LYS A 28 -1.29 -8.27 -15.90
N ASN A 29 -1.98 -7.32 -15.27
CA ASN A 29 -3.35 -7.46 -14.81
C ASN A 29 -4.17 -6.21 -15.18
N PRO A 30 -4.40 -5.96 -16.48
CA PRO A 30 -5.01 -4.71 -16.94
C PRO A 30 -6.47 -4.52 -16.49
N ASP A 31 -7.12 -5.59 -16.06
CA ASP A 31 -8.52 -5.57 -15.60
C ASP A 31 -8.64 -5.33 -14.08
N ASP A 32 -7.53 -5.41 -13.32
CA ASP A 32 -7.58 -5.18 -11.88
C ASP A 32 -7.75 -3.69 -11.56
N SER A 33 -8.48 -3.41 -10.48
CA SER A 33 -8.53 -2.06 -9.91
C SER A 33 -7.32 -1.84 -9.01
N ILE A 34 -6.65 -0.70 -9.17
CA ILE A 34 -5.43 -0.37 -8.42
C ILE A 34 -5.61 0.95 -7.70
N ILE A 35 -5.48 0.91 -6.38
CA ILE A 35 -5.47 2.09 -5.52
C ILE A 35 -4.06 2.24 -4.96
N VAL A 36 -3.43 3.37 -5.19
CA VAL A 36 -2.14 3.72 -4.60
C VAL A 36 -2.37 4.70 -3.47
N LEU A 37 -1.95 4.35 -2.26
CA LEU A 37 -1.91 5.22 -1.08
C LEU A 37 -0.46 5.59 -0.77
N ASP A 38 -0.15 6.88 -0.80
CA ASP A 38 1.20 7.37 -0.52
C ASP A 38 1.14 8.72 0.20
N ALA A 39 1.93 8.89 1.24
CA ALA A 39 1.99 10.13 2.01
C ALA A 39 2.85 11.23 1.32
N LEU A 40 3.51 10.88 0.20
CA LEU A 40 4.40 11.79 -0.53
C LEU A 40 5.47 12.45 0.36
N THR A 41 6.04 11.66 1.24
CA THR A 41 7.21 12.09 2.03
C THR A 41 8.43 12.23 1.11
N TYR A 42 9.62 12.32 1.65
CA TYR A 42 10.86 12.54 0.87
C TYR A 42 11.10 11.53 -0.27
N ALA A 43 10.58 10.31 -0.16
CA ALA A 43 10.80 9.23 -1.14
C ALA A 43 9.69 9.11 -2.18
N GLY A 44 8.54 9.72 -1.94
CA GLY A 44 7.36 9.63 -2.81
C GLY A 44 7.33 10.76 -3.85
N ASN A 45 7.08 10.40 -5.11
CA ASN A 45 6.85 11.37 -6.18
C ASN A 45 5.67 10.94 -7.06
N LYS A 46 4.57 11.68 -6.97
CA LYS A 46 3.35 11.41 -7.75
C LYS A 46 3.59 11.38 -9.26
N ASN A 47 4.57 12.15 -9.76
CA ASN A 47 4.89 12.17 -11.20
C ASN A 47 5.37 10.81 -11.71
N ASN A 48 5.90 9.94 -10.85
CA ASN A 48 6.26 8.58 -11.21
C ASN A 48 5.06 7.76 -11.72
N LEU A 49 3.84 8.16 -11.32
CA LEU A 49 2.58 7.49 -11.65
C LEU A 49 1.77 8.23 -12.73
N ALA A 50 2.31 9.30 -13.32
CA ALA A 50 1.57 10.18 -14.25
C ALA A 50 0.90 9.42 -15.40
N SER A 51 1.54 8.38 -15.94
CA SER A 51 1.00 7.56 -17.04
C SER A 51 -0.23 6.72 -16.68
N PHE A 52 -0.58 6.63 -15.40
CA PHE A 52 -1.69 5.80 -14.91
C PHE A 52 -2.86 6.64 -14.40
N LEU A 53 -2.65 7.92 -14.08
CA LEU A 53 -3.64 8.76 -13.40
C LEU A 53 -4.97 8.91 -14.16
N ASP A 54 -4.93 8.80 -15.50
CA ASP A 54 -6.11 8.93 -16.36
C ASP A 54 -6.79 7.56 -16.64
N GLN A 55 -6.26 6.47 -16.12
CA GLN A 55 -6.86 5.15 -16.31
C GLN A 55 -8.07 4.96 -15.39
N PRO A 56 -9.21 4.44 -15.91
CA PRO A 56 -10.45 4.36 -15.14
C PRO A 56 -10.39 3.40 -13.95
N ASN A 57 -9.48 2.44 -13.99
CA ASN A 57 -9.25 1.44 -12.93
C ASN A 57 -8.05 1.77 -12.03
N PHE A 58 -7.49 2.97 -12.15
CA PHE A 58 -6.38 3.44 -11.32
C PHE A 58 -6.78 4.66 -10.48
N LYS A 59 -6.46 4.64 -9.20
CA LYS A 59 -6.70 5.77 -8.28
C LYS A 59 -5.45 6.04 -7.44
N PHE A 60 -5.03 7.30 -7.42
CA PHE A 60 -4.02 7.78 -6.50
C PHE A 60 -4.68 8.52 -5.33
N VAL A 61 -4.29 8.18 -4.12
CA VAL A 61 -4.74 8.82 -2.88
C VAL A 61 -3.51 9.28 -2.11
N GLU A 62 -3.43 10.58 -1.86
CA GLU A 62 -2.43 11.16 -0.98
C GLU A 62 -2.89 11.03 0.47
N GLY A 63 -2.09 10.38 1.31
CA GLY A 63 -2.42 10.19 2.71
C GLY A 63 -1.54 9.18 3.42
N SER A 64 -1.66 9.15 4.74
CA SER A 64 -0.87 8.28 5.61
C SER A 64 -1.60 6.96 5.89
N ILE A 65 -0.83 5.87 5.95
CA ILE A 65 -1.32 4.57 6.43
C ILE A 65 -1.71 4.60 7.92
N CYS A 66 -1.28 5.62 8.66
CA CYS A 66 -1.67 5.85 10.05
C CYS A 66 -3.07 6.48 10.18
N ASP A 67 -3.62 7.05 9.11
CA ASP A 67 -4.98 7.60 9.11
C ASP A 67 -6.00 6.47 9.01
N LYS A 68 -6.52 6.08 10.18
CA LYS A 68 -7.50 5.00 10.30
C LYS A 68 -8.75 5.24 9.42
N ASN A 69 -9.27 6.47 9.43
CA ASN A 69 -10.53 6.75 8.73
C ASN A 69 -10.33 6.69 7.22
N LEU A 70 -9.21 7.19 6.73
CA LEU A 70 -8.84 7.10 5.33
C LEU A 70 -8.68 5.64 4.91
N VAL A 71 -7.89 4.85 5.64
CA VAL A 71 -7.63 3.45 5.32
C VAL A 71 -8.90 2.61 5.33
N ASP A 72 -9.72 2.72 6.39
CA ASP A 72 -11.02 2.02 6.47
C ASP A 72 -11.96 2.44 5.33
N GLY A 73 -11.98 3.73 4.98
CA GLY A 73 -12.73 4.26 3.86
C GLY A 73 -12.33 3.60 2.54
N LEU A 74 -11.02 3.48 2.26
CA LEU A 74 -10.52 2.84 1.04
C LEU A 74 -10.94 1.36 0.95
N PHE A 75 -10.80 0.60 2.04
CA PHE A 75 -11.25 -0.80 2.06
C PHE A 75 -12.75 -0.94 1.76
N ASN A 76 -13.57 -0.04 2.31
CA ASN A 76 -15.03 -0.07 2.12
C ASN A 76 -15.44 0.36 0.72
N GLU A 77 -14.92 1.49 0.22
CA GLU A 77 -15.27 2.08 -1.06
C GLU A 77 -14.84 1.19 -2.23
N HIS A 78 -13.59 0.71 -2.20
CA HIS A 78 -12.98 0.00 -3.31
C HIS A 78 -13.05 -1.52 -3.21
N LYS A 79 -13.65 -2.07 -2.15
CA LYS A 79 -13.74 -3.53 -1.93
C LYS A 79 -12.39 -4.22 -2.06
N ILE A 80 -11.35 -3.61 -1.49
CA ILE A 80 -9.97 -4.08 -1.56
C ILE A 80 -9.90 -5.52 -1.03
N ASN A 81 -9.35 -6.42 -1.84
CA ASN A 81 -9.10 -7.81 -1.47
C ASN A 81 -7.62 -8.21 -1.56
N ARG A 82 -6.76 -7.30 -2.01
CA ARG A 82 -5.31 -7.50 -2.07
C ARG A 82 -4.61 -6.25 -1.52
N VAL A 83 -3.59 -6.45 -0.72
CA VAL A 83 -2.69 -5.37 -0.26
C VAL A 83 -1.26 -5.75 -0.59
N VAL A 84 -0.50 -4.82 -1.16
CA VAL A 84 0.96 -4.88 -1.22
C VAL A 84 1.51 -3.63 -0.53
N HIS A 85 2.20 -3.88 0.59
CA HIS A 85 2.59 -2.85 1.53
C HIS A 85 4.07 -2.51 1.41
N PHE A 86 4.37 -1.39 0.72
CA PHE A 86 5.72 -0.83 0.57
C PHE A 86 5.96 0.40 1.46
N ALA A 87 4.90 1.03 1.99
CA ALA A 87 5.05 2.25 2.77
C ALA A 87 5.86 1.96 4.04
N ALA A 88 6.99 2.61 4.16
CA ALA A 88 7.88 2.52 5.30
C ALA A 88 8.81 3.72 5.36
N GLU A 89 9.24 4.10 6.55
CA GLU A 89 10.43 4.90 6.74
C GLU A 89 11.66 3.97 6.70
N SER A 90 12.60 4.24 5.79
CA SER A 90 13.74 3.33 5.53
C SER A 90 15.11 4.02 5.60
N HIS A 91 15.16 5.33 5.86
CA HIS A 91 16.42 6.07 5.86
C HIS A 91 17.10 5.99 7.23
N VAL A 92 18.13 5.14 7.36
CA VAL A 92 18.82 4.79 8.62
C VAL A 92 19.25 6.03 9.42
N ASP A 93 19.90 7.01 8.79
CA ASP A 93 20.38 8.23 9.50
C ASP A 93 19.22 9.03 10.13
N ARG A 94 18.04 9.01 9.49
CA ARG A 94 16.84 9.66 10.04
C ARG A 94 16.28 8.91 11.25
N SER A 95 16.44 7.60 11.32
CA SER A 95 15.97 6.82 12.47
C SER A 95 16.69 7.17 13.77
N ILE A 96 17.93 7.63 13.65
CA ILE A 96 18.74 8.06 14.80
C ILE A 96 18.28 9.42 15.32
N VAL A 97 17.93 10.34 14.42
CA VAL A 97 17.55 11.73 14.76
C VAL A 97 16.06 11.87 15.11
N GLY A 98 15.20 11.07 14.45
CA GLY A 98 13.74 11.14 14.61
C GLY A 98 13.10 9.74 14.60
N PRO A 99 13.31 8.92 15.63
CA PRO A 99 12.80 7.55 15.69
C PRO A 99 11.26 7.46 15.71
N ASP A 100 10.58 8.51 16.13
CA ASP A 100 9.12 8.52 16.27
C ASP A 100 8.41 8.29 14.93
N GLU A 101 8.91 8.86 13.84
CA GLU A 101 8.34 8.66 12.51
C GLU A 101 8.46 7.20 12.05
N PHE A 102 9.58 6.53 12.41
CA PHE A 102 9.77 5.10 12.13
C PHE A 102 8.79 4.23 12.91
N ILE A 103 8.60 4.52 14.19
CA ILE A 103 7.63 3.81 15.03
C ILE A 103 6.21 4.03 14.48
N ASN A 104 5.85 5.27 14.21
CA ASN A 104 4.54 5.60 13.70
C ASN A 104 4.27 4.93 12.34
N THR A 105 5.15 5.08 11.38
CA THR A 105 4.94 4.52 10.04
C THR A 105 5.09 3.01 10.01
N ASN A 106 6.22 2.48 10.51
CA ASN A 106 6.56 1.07 10.30
C ASN A 106 5.83 0.14 11.27
N ILE A 107 5.49 0.60 12.47
CA ILE A 107 4.79 -0.20 13.49
C ILE A 107 3.30 0.15 13.51
N ILE A 108 2.96 1.40 13.87
CA ILE A 108 1.55 1.79 14.04
C ILE A 108 0.81 1.78 12.71
N GLY A 109 1.40 2.31 11.65
CA GLY A 109 0.81 2.31 10.30
C GLY A 109 0.57 0.89 9.78
N THR A 110 1.56 -0.01 9.89
CA THR A 110 1.42 -1.41 9.50
C THR A 110 0.34 -2.12 10.33
N TYR A 111 0.34 -1.90 11.65
CA TYR A 111 -0.73 -2.43 12.52
C TYR A 111 -2.12 -1.94 12.10
N GLN A 112 -2.25 -0.65 11.77
CA GLN A 112 -3.52 -0.07 11.33
C GLN A 112 -4.00 -0.71 10.02
N LEU A 113 -3.12 -0.89 9.03
CA LEU A 113 -3.44 -1.58 7.78
C LEU A 113 -3.92 -3.01 8.01
N LEU A 114 -3.22 -3.77 8.84
CA LEU A 114 -3.58 -5.15 9.19
C LEU A 114 -4.94 -5.22 9.90
N LYS A 115 -5.22 -4.26 10.79
CA LYS A 115 -6.50 -4.17 11.48
C LYS A 115 -7.65 -3.87 10.52
N SER A 116 -7.48 -2.92 9.61
CA SER A 116 -8.48 -2.60 8.57
C SER A 116 -8.71 -3.78 7.62
N ALA A 117 -7.64 -4.45 7.20
CA ALA A 117 -7.73 -5.66 6.38
C ALA A 117 -8.48 -6.79 7.11
N LYS A 118 -8.16 -7.03 8.39
CA LYS A 118 -8.87 -8.03 9.21
C LYS A 118 -10.38 -7.73 9.26
N THR A 119 -10.76 -6.49 9.57
CA THR A 119 -12.17 -6.09 9.61
C THR A 119 -12.85 -6.25 8.24
N ALA A 120 -12.18 -5.82 7.17
CA ALA A 120 -12.74 -5.89 5.82
C ALA A 120 -12.87 -7.32 5.29
N TRP A 121 -12.00 -8.22 5.67
CA TRP A 121 -11.94 -9.58 5.10
C TRP A 121 -12.46 -10.65 6.04
N ILE A 122 -11.87 -10.76 7.22
CA ILE A 122 -12.16 -11.87 8.14
C ILE A 122 -13.54 -11.71 8.78
N GLU A 123 -13.84 -10.51 9.30
CA GLU A 123 -15.11 -10.24 9.96
C GLU A 123 -16.31 -10.25 8.99
N ARG A 124 -16.05 -10.07 7.68
CA ARG A 124 -17.07 -10.16 6.62
C ARG A 124 -17.07 -11.48 5.85
N GLY A 125 -16.23 -12.43 6.23
CA GLY A 125 -16.18 -13.76 5.63
C GLY A 125 -15.63 -13.79 4.19
N ILE A 126 -14.79 -12.83 3.81
CA ILE A 126 -14.13 -12.83 2.48
C ILE A 126 -12.97 -13.79 2.51
N SER A 127 -13.03 -14.85 1.69
CA SER A 127 -12.01 -15.91 1.65
C SER A 127 -10.87 -15.65 0.64
N ASP A 128 -11.14 -14.96 -0.47
CA ASP A 128 -10.12 -14.61 -1.48
C ASP A 128 -9.48 -13.26 -1.15
N HIS A 129 -8.48 -13.27 -0.28
CA HIS A 129 -7.72 -12.10 0.09
C HIS A 129 -6.24 -12.40 0.28
N LEU A 130 -5.39 -11.38 0.13
CA LEU A 130 -3.94 -11.47 0.33
C LEU A 130 -3.39 -10.16 0.90
N PHE A 131 -2.63 -10.27 1.98
CA PHE A 131 -1.79 -9.18 2.49
C PHE A 131 -0.31 -9.53 2.26
N HIS A 132 0.36 -8.79 1.39
CA HIS A 132 1.78 -8.95 1.10
C HIS A 132 2.56 -7.80 1.73
N HIS A 133 3.23 -8.08 2.83
CA HIS A 133 4.14 -7.13 3.48
C HIS A 133 5.54 -7.24 2.87
N ILE A 134 6.06 -6.12 2.38
CA ILE A 134 7.44 -6.05 1.88
C ILE A 134 8.34 -5.73 3.08
N SER A 135 9.13 -6.69 3.45
CA SER A 135 10.08 -6.61 4.56
C SER A 135 11.49 -6.30 4.05
N THR A 136 12.46 -6.30 4.94
CA THR A 136 13.88 -6.09 4.68
C THR A 136 14.70 -7.24 5.22
N ASP A 137 15.90 -7.47 4.69
CA ASP A 137 16.85 -8.46 5.17
C ASP A 137 17.37 -8.15 6.58
N GLU A 138 17.40 -6.89 6.99
CA GLU A 138 17.80 -6.45 8.33
C GLU A 138 16.97 -7.12 9.46
N VAL A 139 15.75 -7.55 9.17
CA VAL A 139 14.89 -8.27 10.13
C VAL A 139 15.50 -9.61 10.55
N PHE A 140 16.28 -10.23 9.68
CA PHE A 140 16.87 -11.54 9.91
C PHE A 140 18.27 -11.48 10.53
N GLY A 141 18.86 -10.28 10.59
CA GLY A 141 20.22 -10.07 11.08
C GLY A 141 21.30 -10.48 10.07
N SER A 142 22.54 -10.41 10.49
CA SER A 142 23.72 -10.84 9.73
C SER A 142 24.15 -12.24 10.12
#